data_898f55ec75d7641e934b2f0bffb91eeb
#
_entry.id   898f55ec75d7641e934b2f0bffb91eeb
#
_cell.length_a   1.000
_cell.length_b   1.000
_cell.length_c   1.000
_cell.angle_alpha   90.00
_cell.angle_beta   90.00
_cell.angle_gamma   90.00
#
_symmetry.space_group_name_H-M   'P 1'
#
loop_
_entity.id
_entity.type
_entity.pdbx_description
1 polymer ?
#
loop_
_entity_poly.entity_id
_entity_poly.type
_entity_poly.pdbx_seq_one_letter_code
_entity_poly.pdbx_strand_id
1 'polypeptide(L)'
;MQRETSNDSFLEYGQTYHEPIRLTHPDLIHQHQTAITRRYVSQFYCFNCDTYIEVHDGIGVLLVSHTADAADVQEFAMNRLIHIKPNVYFAVVSTTQKLEFELYAESNYSLHVTDFPSQYEFLAVLPRIEMQKILGYYYRIRTPNYCFKGEQHNFFELTYVDEGELETEVDGTLYQLKDKELMIYGPGQFHTQYTDDSHNASYMTVLFDMRNLTPVEQEVWYDALINRVFHYDQKINSLIKAFVRESTTGIPYMNSLMLCLLTEIIIRLLQGTYASPMNQPSNSVHKSAMDELFDRIIAYIDENIYLPLTIPEICEHFSLSRTALQLMFKNSIDQSPKKYINDKKLERSCQMLLENRYTISEISLRLGYTSIHYFSKSFNMKYH
;
A
#
# COMPACT_ATOMS: atom_id res chain seq x y z
N MET A 1 -11.46 -1.96 8.67
CA MET A 1 -11.74 -3.39 8.33
C MET A 1 -13.08 -3.69 8.95
N GLN A 2 -14.08 -4.08 8.15
CA GLN A 2 -15.38 -4.49 8.66
C GLN A 2 -15.23 -5.70 9.56
N ARG A 3 -15.93 -5.68 10.70
CA ARG A 3 -15.98 -6.81 11.61
C ARG A 3 -17.07 -7.75 11.13
N GLU A 4 -16.91 -9.04 11.34
CA GLU A 4 -17.97 -10.02 11.07
C GLU A 4 -18.89 -10.16 12.28
N THR A 5 -20.16 -10.54 12.07
CA THR A 5 -21.11 -10.84 13.14
C THR A 5 -20.69 -12.05 14.00
N SER A 6 -19.73 -12.84 13.55
CA SER A 6 -19.07 -13.89 14.32
C SER A 6 -17.99 -13.39 15.30
N ASN A 7 -17.68 -12.10 15.29
CA ASN A 7 -16.68 -11.49 16.19
C ASN A 7 -17.25 -11.34 17.61
N ASP A 8 -16.41 -11.54 18.63
CA ASP A 8 -16.80 -11.38 20.03
C ASP A 8 -17.39 -10.00 20.35
N SER A 9 -17.01 -8.95 19.63
CA SER A 9 -17.58 -7.62 19.78
C SER A 9 -19.06 -7.56 19.38
N PHE A 10 -19.57 -8.50 18.58
CA PHE A 10 -20.99 -8.57 18.24
C PHE A 10 -21.84 -9.18 19.36
N LEU A 11 -21.25 -9.94 20.28
CA LEU A 11 -21.96 -10.54 21.41
C LEU A 11 -22.67 -9.52 22.31
N GLU A 12 -22.23 -8.27 22.26
CA GLU A 12 -22.90 -7.16 22.96
C GLU A 12 -24.31 -6.89 22.37
N TYR A 13 -24.46 -6.99 21.04
CA TYR A 13 -25.67 -6.66 20.29
C TYR A 13 -26.50 -7.90 19.96
N GLY A 14 -25.89 -9.05 19.82
CA GLY A 14 -26.54 -10.28 19.38
C GLY A 14 -25.58 -11.44 19.27
N GLN A 15 -25.95 -12.41 18.43
CA GLN A 15 -25.10 -13.55 18.10
C GLN A 15 -25.43 -14.12 16.72
N THR A 16 -24.56 -14.99 16.20
CA THR A 16 -24.71 -15.60 14.88
C THR A 16 -24.99 -17.10 15.04
N TYR A 17 -25.84 -17.65 14.17
CA TYR A 17 -26.14 -19.07 14.11
C TYR A 17 -25.76 -19.65 12.75
N HIS A 18 -25.42 -20.95 12.75
CA HIS A 18 -25.09 -21.69 11.52
C HIS A 18 -26.29 -22.40 10.90
N GLU A 19 -27.31 -22.70 11.71
CA GLU A 19 -28.49 -23.42 11.29
C GLU A 19 -29.65 -22.46 10.92
N PRO A 20 -30.53 -22.85 9.98
CA PRO A 20 -31.69 -22.04 9.60
C PRO A 20 -32.62 -21.77 10.78
N ILE A 21 -33.32 -20.63 10.77
CA ILE A 21 -34.20 -20.18 11.84
C ILE A 21 -35.32 -21.20 12.14
N ARG A 22 -35.88 -21.84 11.12
CA ARG A 22 -36.97 -22.84 11.26
C ARG A 22 -36.57 -24.06 12.09
N LEU A 23 -35.31 -24.39 12.14
CA LEU A 23 -34.77 -25.50 12.93
C LEU A 23 -34.47 -25.11 14.38
N THR A 24 -34.12 -23.86 14.60
CA THR A 24 -33.67 -23.34 15.90
C THR A 24 -34.82 -22.69 16.68
N HIS A 25 -35.75 -22.00 15.98
CA HIS A 25 -36.85 -21.24 16.60
C HIS A 25 -38.16 -21.37 15.79
N PRO A 26 -38.85 -22.51 15.88
CA PRO A 26 -40.03 -22.77 15.05
C PRO A 26 -41.27 -21.90 15.38
N ASP A 27 -41.28 -21.31 16.58
CA ASP A 27 -42.43 -20.54 17.08
C ASP A 27 -42.40 -19.04 16.69
N LEU A 28 -41.34 -18.58 16.02
CA LEU A 28 -41.22 -17.20 15.57
C LEU A 28 -42.08 -16.94 14.34
N ILE A 29 -42.67 -15.75 14.30
CA ILE A 29 -43.46 -15.30 13.18
C ILE A 29 -42.54 -14.63 12.15
N HIS A 30 -42.65 -15.08 10.91
CA HIS A 30 -42.08 -14.42 9.75
C HIS A 30 -42.70 -13.04 9.56
N GLN A 31 -41.93 -12.00 9.68
CA GLN A 31 -42.39 -10.63 9.61
C GLN A 31 -42.34 -10.04 8.21
N HIS A 32 -41.26 -10.31 7.50
CA HIS A 32 -41.06 -9.66 6.20
C HIS A 32 -39.95 -10.28 5.39
N GLN A 33 -40.21 -10.55 4.11
CA GLN A 33 -39.13 -10.78 3.15
C GLN A 33 -38.75 -9.43 2.54
N THR A 34 -37.51 -9.03 2.74
CA THR A 34 -37.03 -7.75 2.26
C THR A 34 -35.89 -7.95 1.26
N ALA A 35 -36.04 -7.34 0.09
CA ALA A 35 -34.98 -7.23 -0.88
C ALA A 35 -34.50 -5.78 -0.92
N ILE A 36 -33.26 -5.54 -0.55
CA ILE A 36 -32.66 -4.19 -0.58
C ILE A 36 -31.61 -4.10 -1.67
N THR A 37 -31.68 -2.99 -2.41
CA THR A 37 -30.66 -2.58 -3.39
C THR A 37 -29.94 -1.32 -2.94
N ARG A 38 -30.44 -0.67 -1.87
CA ARG A 38 -29.93 0.60 -1.36
C ARG A 38 -28.60 0.40 -0.62
N ARG A 39 -27.67 1.32 -0.84
CA ARG A 39 -26.39 1.43 -0.13
C ARG A 39 -26.42 2.50 0.96
N TYR A 40 -27.57 3.10 1.22
CA TYR A 40 -27.75 4.15 2.24
C TYR A 40 -28.86 3.79 3.20
N VAL A 41 -28.75 4.28 4.41
CA VAL A 41 -29.73 4.14 5.49
C VAL A 41 -30.07 5.52 6.04
N SER A 42 -31.35 5.73 6.26
CA SER A 42 -31.87 6.94 6.91
C SER A 42 -32.62 6.63 8.21
N GLN A 43 -32.86 5.35 8.51
CA GLN A 43 -33.65 4.94 9.68
C GLN A 43 -33.07 3.72 10.36
N PHE A 44 -33.19 3.68 11.69
CA PHE A 44 -32.95 2.52 12.52
C PHE A 44 -34.25 1.88 12.97
N TYR A 45 -34.22 0.57 13.11
CA TYR A 45 -35.27 -0.26 13.64
C TYR A 45 -34.85 -0.81 15.01
N CYS A 46 -35.78 -0.81 15.96
CA CYS A 46 -35.55 -1.35 17.29
C CYS A 46 -36.80 -2.15 17.74
N PHE A 47 -36.57 -3.41 18.04
CA PHE A 47 -37.63 -4.31 18.54
C PHE A 47 -37.47 -4.48 20.06
N ASN A 48 -38.58 -4.60 20.76
CA ASN A 48 -38.59 -4.88 22.19
C ASN A 48 -38.40 -6.37 22.54
N CYS A 49 -38.19 -7.22 21.54
CA CYS A 49 -38.03 -8.68 21.64
C CYS A 49 -36.81 -9.15 20.84
N ASP A 50 -36.44 -10.39 21.02
CA ASP A 50 -35.43 -11.04 20.21
C ASP A 50 -35.83 -11.04 18.74
N THR A 51 -34.96 -10.60 17.88
CA THR A 51 -35.18 -10.45 16.45
C THR A 51 -34.14 -11.22 15.68
N TYR A 52 -34.52 -11.88 14.61
CA TYR A 52 -33.63 -12.70 13.80
C TYR A 52 -33.66 -12.24 12.35
N ILE A 53 -32.51 -12.21 11.72
CA ILE A 53 -32.31 -11.88 10.31
C ILE A 53 -31.66 -13.07 9.63
N GLU A 54 -32.35 -13.69 8.69
CA GLU A 54 -31.85 -14.80 7.88
C GLU A 54 -31.53 -14.30 6.46
N VAL A 55 -30.26 -14.30 6.09
CA VAL A 55 -29.79 -13.86 4.76
C VAL A 55 -29.88 -15.03 3.79
N HIS A 56 -30.58 -14.83 2.65
CA HIS A 56 -30.79 -15.82 1.59
C HIS A 56 -29.88 -15.58 0.39
N ASP A 57 -29.65 -14.32 0.02
CA ASP A 57 -28.81 -13.96 -1.12
C ASP A 57 -28.16 -12.60 -0.91
N GLY A 58 -26.94 -12.46 -1.44
CA GLY A 58 -26.16 -11.24 -1.32
C GLY A 58 -25.37 -11.13 -0.01
N ILE A 59 -24.69 -10.01 0.13
CA ILE A 59 -23.92 -9.63 1.34
C ILE A 59 -24.40 -8.26 1.78
N GLY A 60 -24.60 -8.10 3.09
CA GLY A 60 -25.00 -6.85 3.70
C GLY A 60 -24.05 -6.42 4.81
N VAL A 61 -24.21 -5.18 5.20
CA VAL A 61 -23.67 -4.61 6.45
C VAL A 61 -24.85 -4.37 7.39
N LEU A 62 -24.72 -4.92 8.59
CA LEU A 62 -25.59 -4.65 9.72
C LEU A 62 -24.97 -3.50 10.52
N LEU A 63 -25.71 -2.43 10.67
CA LEU A 63 -25.40 -1.33 11.57
C LEU A 63 -26.14 -1.58 12.87
N VAL A 64 -25.47 -1.49 14.01
CA VAL A 64 -26.07 -1.64 15.34
C VAL A 64 -25.66 -0.50 16.25
N SER A 65 -26.56 -0.14 17.19
CA SER A 65 -26.34 0.87 18.20
C SER A 65 -27.19 0.59 19.44
N HIS A 66 -26.72 0.97 20.63
CA HIS A 66 -27.52 0.94 21.85
C HIS A 66 -28.40 2.17 22.00
N THR A 67 -28.11 3.23 21.25
CA THR A 67 -28.78 4.52 21.37
C THR A 67 -29.48 4.93 20.09
N ALA A 68 -30.59 5.65 20.24
CA ALA A 68 -31.40 6.10 19.11
C ALA A 68 -30.71 7.20 18.27
N ASP A 69 -29.76 7.92 18.87
CA ASP A 69 -28.99 8.97 18.22
C ASP A 69 -27.78 8.43 17.43
N ALA A 70 -27.59 7.10 17.45
CA ALA A 70 -26.53 6.44 16.73
C ALA A 70 -25.11 6.94 17.05
N ALA A 71 -24.89 7.40 18.28
CA ALA A 71 -23.59 7.91 18.71
C ALA A 71 -22.50 6.83 18.76
N ASP A 72 -22.90 5.55 18.92
CA ASP A 72 -22.03 4.38 19.10
C ASP A 72 -22.15 3.35 17.97
N VAL A 73 -22.54 3.75 16.76
CA VAL A 73 -22.76 2.82 15.64
C VAL A 73 -21.56 1.93 15.39
N GLN A 74 -21.83 0.62 15.37
CA GLN A 74 -20.89 -0.42 14.96
C GLN A 74 -21.34 -1.07 13.68
N GLU A 75 -20.37 -1.47 12.84
CA GLU A 75 -20.62 -2.09 11.54
C GLU A 75 -20.16 -3.54 11.53
N PHE A 76 -21.04 -4.44 11.09
CA PHE A 76 -20.73 -5.85 10.96
C PHE A 76 -21.17 -6.37 9.59
N ALA A 77 -20.30 -7.13 8.94
CA ALA A 77 -20.67 -7.84 7.71
C ALA A 77 -21.64 -8.97 8.05
N MET A 78 -22.77 -9.03 7.33
CA MET A 78 -23.81 -10.05 7.56
C MET A 78 -23.94 -10.97 6.35
N ASN A 79 -23.87 -12.26 6.60
CA ASN A 79 -24.01 -13.31 5.58
C ASN A 79 -24.60 -14.63 6.12
N ARG A 80 -25.20 -14.59 7.32
CA ARG A 80 -25.69 -15.76 8.06
C ARG A 80 -26.99 -15.42 8.78
N LEU A 81 -27.52 -16.40 9.51
CA LEU A 81 -28.59 -16.15 10.49
C LEU A 81 -28.02 -15.36 11.68
N ILE A 82 -28.60 -14.23 11.95
CA ILE A 82 -28.18 -13.27 12.97
C ILE A 82 -29.35 -13.09 13.95
N HIS A 83 -29.05 -13.22 15.23
CA HIS A 83 -29.92 -12.81 16.32
C HIS A 83 -29.52 -11.42 16.79
N ILE A 84 -30.49 -10.54 16.99
CA ILE A 84 -30.34 -9.20 17.57
C ILE A 84 -31.11 -9.16 18.89
N LYS A 85 -30.46 -8.72 19.94
CA LYS A 85 -31.05 -8.59 21.29
C LYS A 85 -32.18 -7.57 21.32
N PRO A 86 -33.15 -7.70 22.28
CA PRO A 86 -34.16 -6.68 22.51
C PRO A 86 -33.56 -5.28 22.76
N ASN A 87 -34.23 -4.26 22.24
CA ASN A 87 -33.85 -2.84 22.40
C ASN A 87 -32.51 -2.44 21.77
N VAL A 88 -31.96 -3.23 20.89
CA VAL A 88 -30.83 -2.86 20.03
C VAL A 88 -31.38 -2.19 18.77
N TYR A 89 -30.88 -1.01 18.47
CA TYR A 89 -31.16 -0.31 17.22
C TYR A 89 -30.32 -0.90 16.10
N PHE A 90 -30.95 -1.20 14.98
CA PHE A 90 -30.24 -1.75 13.83
C PHE A 90 -30.77 -1.25 12.49
N ALA A 91 -29.92 -1.30 11.49
CA ALA A 91 -30.26 -1.09 10.09
C ALA A 91 -29.43 -2.01 9.20
N VAL A 92 -29.93 -2.27 8.00
CA VAL A 92 -29.26 -3.16 7.04
C VAL A 92 -29.02 -2.42 5.72
N VAL A 93 -27.81 -2.58 5.20
CA VAL A 93 -27.36 -2.02 3.92
C VAL A 93 -26.86 -3.13 3.01
N SER A 94 -27.21 -3.09 1.74
CA SER A 94 -26.67 -4.02 0.74
C SER A 94 -25.29 -3.55 0.27
N THR A 95 -24.31 -4.47 0.28
CA THR A 95 -22.97 -4.25 -0.33
C THR A 95 -22.88 -4.84 -1.73
N THR A 96 -23.78 -5.76 -2.07
CA THR A 96 -23.95 -6.36 -3.40
C THR A 96 -25.01 -5.61 -4.20
N GLN A 97 -25.28 -6.02 -5.43
CA GLN A 97 -26.35 -5.42 -6.23
C GLN A 97 -27.72 -5.57 -5.59
N LYS A 98 -27.94 -6.69 -4.86
CA LYS A 98 -29.15 -7.01 -4.14
C LYS A 98 -28.81 -7.79 -2.89
N LEU A 99 -29.54 -7.58 -1.82
CA LEU A 99 -29.51 -8.37 -0.59
C LEU A 99 -30.94 -8.85 -0.30
N GLU A 100 -31.11 -10.14 -0.18
CA GLU A 100 -32.40 -10.76 0.20
C GLU A 100 -32.25 -11.36 1.59
N PHE A 101 -33.17 -10.99 2.48
CA PHE A 101 -33.24 -11.54 3.82
C PHE A 101 -34.69 -11.63 4.33
N GLU A 102 -34.89 -12.48 5.29
CA GLU A 102 -36.14 -12.59 6.06
C GLU A 102 -35.88 -12.12 7.50
N LEU A 103 -36.88 -11.46 8.07
CA LEU A 103 -36.85 -10.98 9.44
C LEU A 103 -37.93 -11.74 10.24
N TYR A 104 -37.56 -12.22 11.43
CA TYR A 104 -38.38 -12.96 12.33
C TYR A 104 -38.40 -12.32 13.70
N ALA A 105 -39.54 -12.27 14.34
CA ALA A 105 -39.71 -11.76 15.70
C ALA A 105 -40.86 -12.47 16.40
N GLU A 106 -41.02 -12.28 17.70
CA GLU A 106 -42.16 -12.77 18.46
C GLU A 106 -43.49 -12.12 17.99
N SER A 107 -44.62 -12.80 18.20
CA SER A 107 -45.94 -12.34 17.72
C SER A 107 -46.42 -11.03 18.35
N ASN A 108 -45.93 -10.70 19.54
CA ASN A 108 -46.33 -9.53 20.35
C ASN A 108 -45.28 -8.42 20.36
N TYR A 109 -44.40 -8.37 19.33
CA TYR A 109 -43.39 -7.35 19.26
C TYR A 109 -43.97 -5.92 19.19
N SER A 110 -43.17 -4.97 19.70
CA SER A 110 -43.31 -3.55 19.34
C SER A 110 -42.10 -3.08 18.59
N LEU A 111 -42.31 -2.34 17.51
CA LEU A 111 -41.28 -1.78 16.66
C LEU A 111 -41.19 -0.25 16.87
N HIS A 112 -40.04 0.21 17.26
CA HIS A 112 -39.67 1.62 17.25
C HIS A 112 -38.81 1.92 16.03
N VAL A 113 -39.16 2.96 15.27
CA VAL A 113 -38.37 3.42 14.11
C VAL A 113 -37.91 4.84 14.43
N THR A 114 -36.64 5.09 14.29
CA THR A 114 -36.04 6.41 14.49
C THR A 114 -35.24 6.83 13.26
N ASP A 115 -35.24 8.13 12.97
CA ASP A 115 -34.44 8.65 11.86
C ASP A 115 -32.95 8.64 12.25
N PHE A 116 -32.14 8.26 11.31
CA PHE A 116 -30.68 8.34 11.48
C PHE A 116 -30.23 9.81 11.42
N PRO A 117 -29.39 10.28 12.35
CA PRO A 117 -29.02 11.70 12.44
C PRO A 117 -28.34 12.24 11.17
N SER A 118 -27.62 11.38 10.47
CA SER A 118 -27.02 11.66 9.16
C SER A 118 -27.24 10.47 8.26
N GLN A 119 -27.46 10.71 6.97
CA GLN A 119 -27.58 9.60 6.02
C GLN A 119 -26.27 8.77 6.04
N TYR A 120 -26.38 7.51 6.47
CA TYR A 120 -25.28 6.57 6.37
C TYR A 120 -25.25 5.99 4.95
N GLU A 121 -24.09 6.02 4.31
CA GLU A 121 -23.86 5.41 3.01
C GLU A 121 -22.72 4.39 3.10
N PHE A 122 -22.99 3.16 2.66
CA PHE A 122 -21.91 2.18 2.52
C PHE A 122 -21.06 2.54 1.29
N LEU A 123 -19.84 2.96 1.56
CA LEU A 123 -18.86 3.26 0.53
C LEU A 123 -18.04 2.01 0.22
N ALA A 124 -18.29 1.42 -0.94
CA ALA A 124 -17.40 0.38 -1.46
C ALA A 124 -15.97 0.94 -1.64
N VAL A 125 -14.99 0.08 -1.41
CA VAL A 125 -13.60 0.43 -1.74
C VAL A 125 -13.47 0.46 -3.26
N LEU A 126 -13.54 1.66 -3.81
CA LEU A 126 -13.39 1.90 -5.24
C LEU A 126 -12.01 2.52 -5.50
N PRO A 127 -11.34 2.15 -6.60
CA PRO A 127 -10.11 2.82 -6.98
C PRO A 127 -10.43 4.27 -7.35
N ARG A 128 -9.75 5.22 -6.70
CA ARG A 128 -9.79 6.64 -7.09
C ARG A 128 -8.79 6.96 -8.20
N ILE A 129 -7.84 6.07 -8.39
CA ILE A 129 -6.76 6.18 -9.36
C ILE A 129 -6.83 4.94 -10.22
N GLU A 130 -6.97 5.13 -11.52
CA GLU A 130 -7.09 4.05 -12.48
C GLU A 130 -6.07 4.26 -13.59
N MET A 131 -4.96 3.52 -13.50
CA MET A 131 -3.94 3.47 -14.53
C MET A 131 -4.49 2.71 -15.73
N GLN A 132 -4.55 3.35 -16.91
CA GLN A 132 -5.11 2.69 -18.10
C GLN A 132 -4.08 1.83 -18.81
N LYS A 133 -2.91 2.38 -19.06
CA LYS A 133 -1.87 1.70 -19.85
C LYS A 133 -0.50 2.32 -19.62
N ILE A 134 0.53 1.51 -19.83
CA ILE A 134 1.90 1.95 -20.03
C ILE A 134 2.11 2.02 -21.54
N LEU A 135 2.49 3.20 -22.04
CA LEU A 135 2.74 3.47 -23.45
C LEU A 135 4.14 3.03 -23.87
N GLY A 136 5.08 3.11 -22.95
CA GLY A 136 6.45 2.70 -23.15
C GLY A 136 7.27 2.84 -21.87
N TYR A 137 8.37 2.14 -21.81
CA TYR A 137 9.34 2.28 -20.73
C TYR A 137 10.74 2.05 -21.30
N TYR A 138 11.70 2.86 -20.83
CA TYR A 138 13.05 2.89 -21.37
C TYR A 138 14.06 3.06 -20.25
N TYR A 139 15.15 2.31 -20.29
CA TYR A 139 16.33 2.57 -19.47
C TYR A 139 17.41 3.17 -20.37
N ARG A 140 17.96 4.30 -19.98
CA ARG A 140 18.89 5.08 -20.79
C ARG A 140 20.13 5.41 -19.99
N ILE A 141 21.29 5.34 -20.67
CA ILE A 141 22.58 5.81 -20.14
C ILE A 141 23.01 6.96 -21.03
N ARG A 142 23.35 8.08 -20.43
CA ARG A 142 23.83 9.30 -21.10
C ARG A 142 25.21 9.66 -20.59
N THR A 143 26.08 9.99 -21.53
CA THR A 143 27.42 10.51 -21.27
C THR A 143 27.34 12.01 -20.93
N PRO A 144 28.41 12.61 -20.37
CA PRO A 144 28.49 14.04 -20.18
C PRO A 144 28.19 14.83 -21.48
N ASN A 145 27.68 16.03 -21.32
CA ASN A 145 27.28 16.92 -22.42
C ASN A 145 26.14 16.36 -23.33
N TYR A 146 25.33 15.43 -22.82
CA TYR A 146 24.12 15.02 -23.51
C TYR A 146 23.12 16.18 -23.50
N CYS A 147 22.47 16.40 -24.65
CA CYS A 147 21.45 17.45 -24.80
C CYS A 147 20.30 16.89 -25.63
N PHE A 148 19.13 16.78 -24.99
CA PHE A 148 17.87 16.53 -25.67
C PHE A 148 17.07 17.83 -25.72
N LYS A 149 16.80 18.28 -26.95
CA LYS A 149 16.19 19.62 -27.19
C LYS A 149 14.73 19.75 -26.75
N GLY A 150 14.14 18.64 -26.34
CA GLY A 150 12.81 18.60 -25.71
C GLY A 150 11.73 18.04 -26.61
N GLU A 151 10.65 17.67 -25.96
CA GLU A 151 9.41 17.19 -26.54
C GLU A 151 8.19 17.66 -25.73
N GLN A 152 7.03 17.53 -26.33
CA GLN A 152 5.74 17.79 -25.71
C GLN A 152 4.76 16.70 -26.15
N HIS A 153 4.05 16.10 -25.19
CA HIS A 153 3.11 15.00 -25.47
C HIS A 153 1.91 15.04 -24.53
N ASN A 154 0.82 14.33 -24.89
CA ASN A 154 -0.46 14.36 -24.16
C ASN A 154 -0.63 13.15 -23.21
N PHE A 155 0.44 12.69 -22.60
CA PHE A 155 0.44 11.61 -21.61
C PHE A 155 1.44 11.96 -20.49
N PHE A 156 1.41 11.19 -19.39
CA PHE A 156 2.33 11.37 -18.28
C PHE A 156 3.66 10.68 -18.57
N GLU A 157 4.74 11.26 -18.06
CA GLU A 157 6.07 10.66 -18.06
C GLU A 157 6.67 10.70 -16.66
N LEU A 158 7.08 9.55 -16.14
CA LEU A 158 7.88 9.41 -14.93
C LEU A 158 9.33 9.21 -15.34
N THR A 159 10.21 10.09 -14.91
CA THR A 159 11.67 9.97 -15.05
C THR A 159 12.29 9.72 -13.67
N TYR A 160 13.03 8.62 -13.53
CA TYR A 160 13.74 8.22 -12.31
C TYR A 160 15.22 8.08 -12.61
N VAL A 161 16.06 8.82 -11.90
CA VAL A 161 17.53 8.74 -12.01
C VAL A 161 18.03 7.58 -11.14
N ASP A 162 18.61 6.57 -11.78
CA ASP A 162 19.18 5.42 -11.08
C ASP A 162 20.61 5.70 -10.61
N GLU A 163 21.38 6.44 -11.40
CA GLU A 163 22.76 6.80 -11.07
C GLU A 163 23.16 8.10 -11.80
N GLY A 164 23.87 8.98 -11.11
CA GLY A 164 24.37 10.24 -11.66
C GLY A 164 23.38 11.40 -11.50
N GLU A 165 23.51 12.39 -12.38
CA GLU A 165 22.68 13.61 -12.33
C GLU A 165 22.06 13.90 -13.70
N LEU A 166 20.79 14.28 -13.69
CA LEU A 166 20.01 14.67 -14.88
C LEU A 166 19.39 16.05 -14.64
N GLU A 167 19.66 16.98 -15.55
CA GLU A 167 18.98 18.26 -15.58
C GLU A 167 17.81 18.21 -16.56
N THR A 168 16.70 18.83 -16.20
CA THR A 168 15.52 18.96 -17.05
C THR A 168 14.92 20.34 -16.92
N GLU A 169 14.59 20.97 -18.05
CA GLU A 169 13.82 22.19 -18.08
C GLU A 169 12.39 21.87 -18.47
N VAL A 170 11.43 22.26 -17.64
CA VAL A 170 10.00 22.04 -17.86
C VAL A 170 9.29 23.38 -17.89
N ASP A 171 8.67 23.71 -19.02
CA ASP A 171 7.98 24.99 -19.25
C ASP A 171 8.82 26.21 -18.80
N GLY A 172 10.14 26.18 -19.06
CA GLY A 172 11.08 27.26 -18.72
C GLY A 172 11.61 27.24 -17.29
N THR A 173 11.25 26.24 -16.48
CA THR A 173 11.79 26.06 -15.12
C THR A 173 12.80 24.91 -15.10
N LEU A 174 14.01 25.18 -14.60
CA LEU A 174 15.09 24.20 -14.52
C LEU A 174 14.96 23.38 -13.24
N TYR A 175 15.09 22.06 -13.36
CA TYR A 175 15.14 21.08 -12.28
C TYR A 175 16.39 20.23 -12.41
N GLN A 176 16.95 19.80 -11.27
CA GLN A 176 18.07 18.88 -11.19
C GLN A 176 17.62 17.63 -10.42
N LEU A 177 17.77 16.46 -11.03
CA LEU A 177 17.51 15.16 -10.41
C LEU A 177 18.85 14.47 -10.15
N LYS A 178 19.04 13.98 -8.94
CA LYS A 178 20.21 13.22 -8.48
C LYS A 178 19.89 11.73 -8.34
N ASP A 179 20.86 10.97 -7.90
CA ASP A 179 20.71 9.55 -7.61
C ASP A 179 19.42 9.23 -6.84
N LYS A 180 18.62 8.32 -7.38
CA LYS A 180 17.37 7.81 -6.79
C LYS A 180 16.26 8.86 -6.64
N GLU A 181 16.39 9.99 -7.30
CA GLU A 181 15.33 10.98 -7.38
C GLU A 181 14.47 10.76 -8.62
N LEU A 182 13.23 11.17 -8.54
CA LEU A 182 12.28 11.07 -9.65
C LEU A 182 11.45 12.35 -9.81
N MET A 183 10.94 12.54 -11.01
CA MET A 183 10.03 13.58 -11.37
C MET A 183 8.95 13.06 -12.33
N ILE A 184 7.76 13.67 -12.32
CA ILE A 184 6.69 13.35 -13.25
C ILE A 184 6.36 14.59 -14.07
N TYR A 185 6.39 14.43 -15.38
CA TYR A 185 5.91 15.44 -16.33
C TYR A 185 4.44 15.18 -16.65
N GLY A 186 3.65 16.24 -16.68
CA GLY A 186 2.23 16.19 -17.01
C GLY A 186 1.96 16.27 -18.51
N PRO A 187 0.75 15.87 -18.94
CA PRO A 187 0.33 16.06 -20.32
C PRO A 187 0.42 17.53 -20.76
N GLY A 188 0.95 17.76 -21.96
CA GLY A 188 1.09 19.07 -22.56
C GLY A 188 2.27 19.90 -22.10
N GLN A 189 3.12 19.41 -21.19
CA GLN A 189 4.31 20.12 -20.77
C GLN A 189 5.46 19.91 -21.75
N PHE A 190 6.11 21.01 -22.14
CA PHE A 190 7.35 20.94 -22.88
C PHE A 190 8.50 20.69 -21.91
N HIS A 191 9.31 19.66 -22.15
CA HIS A 191 10.43 19.33 -21.30
C HIS A 191 11.65 18.88 -22.10
N THR A 192 12.83 19.16 -21.54
CA THR A 192 14.14 18.87 -22.09
C THR A 192 14.91 17.97 -21.13
N GLN A 193 16.05 17.40 -21.56
CA GLN A 193 16.94 16.61 -20.69
C GLN A 193 18.39 16.89 -21.04
N TYR A 194 19.22 17.12 -20.01
CA TYR A 194 20.64 17.42 -20.16
C TYR A 194 21.47 16.65 -19.15
N THR A 195 22.74 16.42 -19.46
CA THR A 195 23.78 16.09 -18.49
C THR A 195 24.83 17.18 -18.55
N ASP A 196 25.45 17.51 -17.42
CA ASP A 196 26.57 18.44 -17.36
C ASP A 196 27.84 17.88 -18.06
N ASP A 197 28.95 18.56 -17.93
CA ASP A 197 30.25 18.22 -18.55
C ASP A 197 31.02 17.13 -17.78
N SER A 198 30.57 16.76 -16.59
CA SER A 198 31.31 15.91 -15.64
C SER A 198 30.58 14.64 -15.24
N HIS A 199 29.23 14.61 -15.31
CA HIS A 199 28.43 13.51 -14.83
C HIS A 199 27.74 12.72 -15.94
N ASN A 200 27.75 11.40 -15.78
CA ASN A 200 26.87 10.51 -16.53
C ASN A 200 25.49 10.51 -15.86
N ALA A 201 24.46 10.17 -16.60
CA ALA A 201 23.15 9.87 -16.05
C ALA A 201 22.66 8.51 -16.54
N SER A 202 22.28 7.65 -15.61
CA SER A 202 21.51 6.44 -15.90
C SER A 202 20.11 6.62 -15.35
N TYR A 203 19.09 6.56 -16.21
CA TYR A 203 17.73 6.82 -15.80
C TYR A 203 16.71 5.96 -16.51
N MET A 204 15.59 5.75 -15.85
CA MET A 204 14.42 5.08 -16.41
C MET A 204 13.33 6.10 -16.70
N THR A 205 12.73 5.96 -17.87
CA THR A 205 11.52 6.70 -18.25
C THR A 205 10.36 5.73 -18.38
N VAL A 206 9.19 6.07 -17.83
CA VAL A 206 7.93 5.35 -18.00
C VAL A 206 6.88 6.30 -18.53
N LEU A 207 6.38 6.03 -19.74
CA LEU A 207 5.29 6.77 -20.38
C LEU A 207 3.97 6.06 -20.07
N PHE A 208 2.99 6.78 -19.54
CA PHE A 208 1.74 6.17 -19.12
C PHE A 208 0.54 7.07 -19.28
N ASP A 209 -0.62 6.46 -19.31
CA ASP A 209 -1.90 7.13 -19.41
C ASP A 209 -2.83 6.69 -18.29
N MET A 210 -3.62 7.62 -17.81
CA MET A 210 -4.59 7.39 -16.74
C MET A 210 -6.00 7.67 -17.24
N ARG A 211 -7.00 7.10 -16.59
CA ARG A 211 -8.39 7.42 -16.87
C ARG A 211 -8.62 8.92 -16.70
N ASN A 212 -9.50 9.45 -17.55
CA ASN A 212 -9.87 10.86 -17.51
C ASN A 212 -10.16 11.31 -16.08
N LEU A 213 -9.25 12.09 -15.52
CA LEU A 213 -9.44 12.76 -14.25
C LEU A 213 -10.50 13.86 -14.41
N THR A 214 -11.34 14.04 -13.41
CA THR A 214 -12.19 15.22 -13.35
C THR A 214 -11.33 16.48 -13.23
N PRO A 215 -11.81 17.67 -13.62
CA PRO A 215 -11.02 18.91 -13.48
C PRO A 215 -10.48 19.14 -12.05
N VAL A 216 -11.25 18.80 -11.02
CA VAL A 216 -10.84 18.90 -9.61
C VAL A 216 -9.72 17.90 -9.28
N GLU A 217 -9.82 16.68 -9.77
CA GLU A 217 -8.78 15.67 -9.59
C GLU A 217 -7.50 16.05 -10.32
N GLN A 218 -7.60 16.61 -11.52
CA GLN A 218 -6.45 17.13 -12.28
C GLN A 218 -5.70 18.22 -11.50
N GLU A 219 -6.40 19.20 -10.94
CA GLU A 219 -5.80 20.26 -10.15
C GLU A 219 -5.05 19.69 -8.93
N VAL A 220 -5.68 18.80 -8.17
CA VAL A 220 -5.07 18.14 -7.01
C VAL A 220 -3.82 17.33 -7.40
N TRP A 221 -3.86 16.67 -8.55
CA TRP A 221 -2.75 15.85 -9.04
C TRP A 221 -1.59 16.69 -9.55
N TYR A 222 -1.89 17.74 -10.28
CA TYR A 222 -0.86 18.66 -10.76
C TYR A 222 -0.11 19.27 -9.55
N ASP A 223 -0.82 19.76 -8.55
CA ASP A 223 -0.21 20.34 -7.37
C ASP A 223 0.62 19.34 -6.56
N ALA A 224 0.19 18.08 -6.51
CA ALA A 224 0.82 17.06 -5.69
C ALA A 224 1.98 16.33 -6.38
N LEU A 225 1.93 16.12 -7.70
CA LEU A 225 2.85 15.23 -8.42
C LEU A 225 3.69 15.94 -9.48
N ILE A 226 3.14 16.95 -10.16
CA ILE A 226 3.78 17.56 -11.32
C ILE A 226 4.72 18.68 -10.89
N ASN A 227 5.79 18.91 -11.66
CA ASN A 227 6.80 19.95 -11.40
C ASN A 227 7.44 19.85 -10.00
N ARG A 228 7.66 18.63 -9.54
CA ARG A 228 8.25 18.35 -8.23
C ARG A 228 9.30 17.26 -8.34
N VAL A 229 10.47 17.50 -7.73
CA VAL A 229 11.48 16.47 -7.53
C VAL A 229 11.14 15.70 -6.25
N PHE A 230 10.99 14.41 -6.37
CA PHE A 230 10.81 13.50 -5.24
C PHE A 230 12.16 12.89 -4.89
N HIS A 231 12.56 13.09 -3.64
CA HIS A 231 13.81 12.57 -3.13
C HIS A 231 13.73 11.07 -2.84
N TYR A 232 14.89 10.48 -2.56
CA TYR A 232 14.99 9.05 -2.26
C TYR A 232 13.98 8.60 -1.20
N ASP A 233 13.22 7.58 -1.57
CA ASP A 233 12.35 6.80 -0.68
C ASP A 233 12.61 5.31 -0.91
N GLN A 234 12.91 4.57 0.16
CA GLN A 234 13.28 3.16 0.07
C GLN A 234 12.18 2.29 -0.54
N LYS A 235 10.92 2.57 -0.17
CA LYS A 235 9.78 1.80 -0.68
C LYS A 235 9.55 2.05 -2.15
N ILE A 236 9.59 3.31 -2.58
CA ILE A 236 9.47 3.70 -3.99
C ILE A 236 10.61 3.09 -4.81
N ASN A 237 11.85 3.18 -4.32
CA ASN A 237 13.01 2.58 -4.97
C ASN A 237 12.87 1.04 -5.12
N SER A 238 12.34 0.37 -4.10
CA SER A 238 12.06 -1.07 -4.15
C SER A 238 11.00 -1.41 -5.20
N LEU A 239 9.95 -0.60 -5.35
CA LEU A 239 8.91 -0.76 -6.36
C LEU A 239 9.44 -0.51 -7.78
N ILE A 240 10.29 0.50 -7.96
CA ILE A 240 10.96 0.77 -9.24
C ILE A 240 11.84 -0.42 -9.65
N LYS A 241 12.64 -0.95 -8.72
CA LYS A 241 13.45 -2.17 -8.97
C LYS A 241 12.58 -3.38 -9.30
N ALA A 242 11.42 -3.53 -8.64
CA ALA A 242 10.46 -4.58 -8.95
C ALA A 242 9.87 -4.39 -10.35
N PHE A 243 9.52 -3.15 -10.73
CA PHE A 243 9.03 -2.82 -12.06
C PHE A 243 10.05 -3.18 -13.16
N VAL A 244 11.31 -2.78 -12.99
CA VAL A 244 12.41 -3.11 -13.93
C VAL A 244 12.60 -4.62 -14.03
N ARG A 245 12.63 -5.34 -12.91
CA ARG A 245 12.75 -6.79 -12.91
C ARG A 245 11.59 -7.45 -13.65
N GLU A 246 10.35 -7.02 -13.35
CA GLU A 246 9.16 -7.59 -13.99
C GLU A 246 9.17 -7.36 -15.49
N SER A 247 9.61 -6.20 -15.97
CA SER A 247 9.65 -5.86 -17.40
C SER A 247 10.51 -6.79 -18.27
N THR A 248 11.33 -7.63 -17.66
CA THR A 248 12.22 -8.58 -18.34
C THR A 248 11.81 -10.04 -18.18
N THR A 249 10.77 -10.35 -17.41
CA THR A 249 10.42 -11.75 -17.09
C THR A 249 9.78 -12.50 -18.25
N GLY A 250 8.98 -11.84 -19.09
CA GLY A 250 8.19 -12.47 -20.14
C GLY A 250 7.10 -13.44 -19.63
N ILE A 251 6.83 -13.44 -18.31
CA ILE A 251 5.84 -14.33 -17.68
C ILE A 251 4.42 -13.82 -17.98
N PRO A 252 3.41 -14.70 -18.15
CA PRO A 252 2.02 -14.28 -18.30
C PRO A 252 1.58 -13.30 -17.21
N TYR A 253 0.80 -12.29 -17.61
CA TYR A 253 0.32 -11.19 -16.74
C TYR A 253 1.39 -10.17 -16.30
N MET A 254 2.62 -10.24 -16.83
CA MET A 254 3.68 -9.25 -16.60
C MET A 254 3.16 -7.80 -16.74
N ASN A 255 2.46 -7.49 -17.82
CA ASN A 255 1.92 -6.15 -18.08
C ASN A 255 0.94 -5.68 -16.98
N SER A 256 0.11 -6.59 -16.46
CA SER A 256 -0.82 -6.26 -15.36
C SER A 256 -0.07 -5.98 -14.06
N LEU A 257 0.97 -6.77 -13.76
CA LEU A 257 1.79 -6.53 -12.57
C LEU A 257 2.58 -5.22 -12.68
N MET A 258 3.11 -4.89 -13.85
CA MET A 258 3.78 -3.61 -14.10
C MET A 258 2.82 -2.42 -13.89
N LEU A 259 1.57 -2.50 -14.36
CA LEU A 259 0.54 -1.50 -14.09
C LEU A 259 0.24 -1.36 -12.59
N CYS A 260 0.14 -2.47 -11.84
CA CYS A 260 -0.06 -2.45 -10.40
C CYS A 260 1.11 -1.77 -9.67
N LEU A 261 2.35 -2.10 -10.05
CA LEU A 261 3.57 -1.51 -9.47
C LEU A 261 3.64 0.01 -9.73
N LEU A 262 3.37 0.43 -10.97
CA LEU A 262 3.31 1.86 -11.31
C LEU A 262 2.20 2.57 -10.53
N THR A 263 1.02 1.96 -10.42
CA THR A 263 -0.09 2.49 -9.64
C THR A 263 0.30 2.66 -8.17
N GLU A 264 0.98 1.66 -7.56
CA GLU A 264 1.45 1.77 -6.18
C GLU A 264 2.49 2.89 -6.02
N ILE A 265 3.42 3.06 -6.95
CA ILE A 265 4.40 4.17 -6.94
C ILE A 265 3.66 5.51 -6.89
N ILE A 266 2.72 5.74 -7.81
CA ILE A 266 1.96 6.99 -7.90
C ILE A 266 1.15 7.25 -6.62
N ILE A 267 0.45 6.23 -6.09
CA ILE A 267 -0.31 6.36 -4.85
C ILE A 267 0.59 6.74 -3.68
N ARG A 268 1.78 6.16 -3.57
CA ARG A 268 2.73 6.47 -2.47
C ARG A 268 3.30 7.88 -2.58
N LEU A 269 3.59 8.34 -3.79
CA LEU A 269 3.99 9.73 -4.02
C LEU A 269 2.90 10.69 -3.55
N LEU A 270 1.64 10.44 -3.91
CA LEU A 270 0.50 11.22 -3.44
C LEU A 270 0.37 11.18 -1.92
N GLN A 271 0.42 10.00 -1.32
CA GLN A 271 0.35 9.85 0.15
C GLN A 271 1.46 10.61 0.85
N GLY A 272 2.68 10.59 0.32
CA GLY A 272 3.82 11.33 0.84
C GLY A 272 3.61 12.85 0.83
N THR A 273 2.95 13.40 -0.19
CA THR A 273 2.64 14.83 -0.25
C THR A 273 1.56 15.27 0.74
N TYR A 274 0.62 14.38 1.10
CA TYR A 274 -0.42 14.64 2.12
C TYR A 274 0.05 14.38 3.55
N ALA A 275 1.16 13.66 3.74
CA ALA A 275 1.72 13.35 5.06
C ALA A 275 2.55 14.51 5.68
N SER A 276 2.32 15.76 5.28
CA SER A 276 2.85 16.93 5.98
C SER A 276 2.34 17.00 7.43
N PRO A 277 3.11 17.52 8.41
CA PRO A 277 2.96 17.24 9.85
C PRO A 277 1.67 17.71 10.53
N MET A 278 0.69 18.26 9.81
CA MET A 278 -0.49 18.86 10.43
C MET A 278 -1.71 17.94 10.62
N ASN A 279 -1.72 16.69 10.10
CA ASN A 279 -2.93 15.85 10.14
C ASN A 279 -2.67 14.36 10.42
N GLN A 280 -1.75 14.00 11.30
CA GLN A 280 -1.58 12.59 11.67
C GLN A 280 -2.27 12.25 13.00
N PRO A 281 -3.18 11.26 13.04
CA PRO A 281 -3.64 10.70 14.31
C PRO A 281 -2.47 10.04 15.05
N SER A 282 -2.50 10.09 16.38
CA SER A 282 -1.42 9.74 17.32
C SER A 282 -0.74 8.36 17.17
N ASN A 283 -1.24 7.46 16.31
CA ASN A 283 -0.63 6.16 16.01
C ASN A 283 0.44 6.21 14.91
N SER A 284 0.56 7.31 14.18
CA SER A 284 1.52 7.47 13.07
C SER A 284 2.92 7.86 13.55
N VAL A 285 3.05 8.51 14.70
CA VAL A 285 4.33 8.93 15.27
C VAL A 285 5.20 7.71 15.61
N HIS A 286 4.59 6.63 16.11
CA HIS A 286 5.33 5.41 16.44
C HIS A 286 5.79 4.65 15.19
N LYS A 287 4.98 4.64 14.13
CA LYS A 287 5.33 3.99 12.85
C LYS A 287 6.40 4.78 12.09
N SER A 288 6.28 6.11 12.04
CA SER A 288 7.27 7.00 11.42
C SER A 288 8.63 6.91 12.13
N ALA A 289 8.65 6.88 13.47
CA ALA A 289 9.88 6.72 14.24
C ALA A 289 10.53 5.33 14.04
N MET A 290 9.73 4.27 13.84
CA MET A 290 10.23 2.92 13.53
C MET A 290 10.81 2.83 12.11
N ASP A 291 10.17 3.48 11.15
CA ASP A 291 10.66 3.53 9.76
C ASP A 291 11.95 4.36 9.67
N GLU A 292 12.03 5.51 10.34
CA GLU A 292 13.26 6.32 10.45
C GLU A 292 14.39 5.56 11.16
N LEU A 293 14.08 4.82 12.21
CA LEU A 293 15.06 3.97 12.89
C LEU A 293 15.56 2.86 11.96
N PHE A 294 14.67 2.25 11.18
CA PHE A 294 15.04 1.23 10.20
C PHE A 294 15.98 1.80 9.13
N ASP A 295 15.69 2.97 8.57
CA ASP A 295 16.55 3.64 7.58
C ASP A 295 17.94 3.95 8.14
N ARG A 296 18.02 4.39 9.39
CA ARG A 296 19.30 4.60 10.09
C ARG A 296 20.07 3.30 10.28
N ILE A 297 19.39 2.18 10.54
CA ILE A 297 20.03 0.86 10.64
C ILE A 297 20.56 0.43 9.27
N ILE A 298 19.82 0.64 8.19
CA ILE A 298 20.24 0.32 6.83
C ILE A 298 21.46 1.15 6.45
N ALA A 299 21.42 2.47 6.68
CA ALA A 299 22.57 3.35 6.42
C ALA A 299 23.82 2.90 7.20
N TYR A 300 23.67 2.58 8.48
CA TYR A 300 24.75 2.07 9.31
C TYR A 300 25.35 0.76 8.76
N ILE A 301 24.51 -0.16 8.28
CA ILE A 301 24.97 -1.41 7.65
C ILE A 301 25.75 -1.12 6.38
N ASP A 302 25.26 -0.23 5.53
CA ASP A 302 25.90 0.12 4.25
C ASP A 302 27.26 0.83 4.47
N GLU A 303 27.35 1.73 5.46
CA GLU A 303 28.60 2.40 5.84
C GLU A 303 29.64 1.44 6.43
N ASN A 304 29.20 0.41 7.14
CA ASN A 304 30.06 -0.54 7.83
C ASN A 304 30.18 -1.90 7.12
N ILE A 305 29.79 -1.98 5.86
CA ILE A 305 29.70 -3.25 5.10
C ILE A 305 31.04 -3.97 4.97
N TYR A 306 32.14 -3.25 5.07
CA TYR A 306 33.51 -3.79 5.02
C TYR A 306 34.00 -4.33 6.38
N LEU A 307 33.26 -4.15 7.45
CA LEU A 307 33.58 -4.66 8.77
C LEU A 307 32.95 -6.03 9.00
N PRO A 308 33.46 -6.82 9.98
CA PRO A 308 32.82 -8.04 10.41
C PRO A 308 31.56 -7.71 11.25
N LEU A 309 30.55 -7.12 10.58
CA LEU A 309 29.32 -6.66 11.22
C LEU A 309 28.49 -7.83 11.74
N THR A 310 28.16 -7.83 13.02
CA THR A 310 27.36 -8.86 13.69
C THR A 310 26.01 -8.33 14.16
N ILE A 311 25.00 -9.19 14.26
CA ILE A 311 23.68 -8.83 14.79
C ILE A 311 23.73 -8.25 16.20
N PRO A 312 24.52 -8.81 17.16
CA PRO A 312 24.69 -8.21 18.48
C PRO A 312 25.22 -6.78 18.46
N GLU A 313 26.20 -6.47 17.62
CA GLU A 313 26.76 -5.11 17.49
C GLU A 313 25.72 -4.10 17.00
N ILE A 314 24.91 -4.47 16.00
CA ILE A 314 23.81 -3.64 15.54
C ILE A 314 22.77 -3.43 16.66
N CYS A 315 22.42 -4.49 17.38
CA CYS A 315 21.48 -4.39 18.50
C CYS A 315 22.01 -3.46 19.59
N GLU A 316 23.28 -3.54 19.93
CA GLU A 316 23.93 -2.69 20.93
C GLU A 316 23.97 -1.22 20.47
N HIS A 317 24.40 -0.98 19.21
CA HIS A 317 24.52 0.37 18.66
C HIS A 317 23.16 1.12 18.63
N PHE A 318 22.06 0.42 18.30
CA PHE A 318 20.73 1.02 18.23
C PHE A 318 19.88 0.78 19.47
N SER A 319 20.44 0.18 20.53
CA SER A 319 19.72 -0.17 21.77
C SER A 319 18.46 -1.01 21.52
N LEU A 320 18.55 -1.99 20.61
CA LEU A 320 17.47 -2.87 20.21
C LEU A 320 17.66 -4.30 20.73
N SER A 321 16.55 -4.97 21.04
CA SER A 321 16.60 -6.42 21.24
C SER A 321 16.75 -7.13 19.89
N ARG A 322 17.34 -8.33 19.89
CA ARG A 322 17.46 -9.17 18.69
C ARG A 322 16.10 -9.47 18.04
N THR A 323 15.08 -9.67 18.86
CA THR A 323 13.70 -9.92 18.39
C THR A 323 13.11 -8.68 17.73
N ALA A 324 13.33 -7.49 18.30
CA ALA A 324 12.87 -6.23 17.71
C ALA A 324 13.54 -5.96 16.35
N LEU A 325 14.85 -6.16 16.24
CA LEU A 325 15.58 -6.03 14.98
C LEU A 325 15.07 -7.01 13.92
N GLN A 326 14.86 -8.28 14.29
CA GLN A 326 14.31 -9.29 13.36
C GLN A 326 12.91 -8.95 12.88
N LEU A 327 12.03 -8.51 13.79
CA LEU A 327 10.66 -8.13 13.45
C LEU A 327 10.63 -6.89 12.52
N MET A 328 11.49 -5.91 12.80
CA MET A 328 11.66 -4.70 11.99
C MET A 328 12.05 -5.07 10.56
N PHE A 329 13.09 -5.88 10.36
CA PHE A 329 13.52 -6.34 9.04
C PHE A 329 12.45 -7.16 8.32
N LYS A 330 11.75 -8.03 9.04
CA LYS A 330 10.67 -8.81 8.46
C LYS A 330 9.50 -7.93 8.01
N ASN A 331 9.12 -6.94 8.80
CA ASN A 331 8.00 -6.03 8.47
C ASN A 331 8.35 -5.05 7.35
N SER A 332 9.61 -4.57 7.29
CA SER A 332 10.02 -3.54 6.31
C SER A 332 10.43 -4.14 4.96
N ILE A 333 11.13 -5.28 4.94
CA ILE A 333 11.69 -5.87 3.71
C ILE A 333 11.49 -7.37 3.56
N ASP A 334 10.68 -8.01 4.43
CA ASP A 334 10.39 -9.46 4.47
C ASP A 334 11.65 -10.35 4.44
N GLN A 335 12.71 -9.90 5.11
CA GLN A 335 14.01 -10.57 5.11
C GLN A 335 14.62 -10.56 6.51
N SER A 336 15.49 -11.53 6.84
CA SER A 336 16.24 -11.46 8.10
C SER A 336 17.42 -10.49 8.00
N PRO A 337 17.81 -9.80 9.10
CA PRO A 337 18.98 -8.89 9.11
C PRO A 337 20.25 -9.58 8.62
N LYS A 338 20.50 -10.82 9.04
CA LYS A 338 21.66 -11.60 8.64
C LYS A 338 21.70 -11.86 7.14
N LYS A 339 20.54 -12.19 6.55
CA LYS A 339 20.43 -12.42 5.11
C LYS A 339 20.67 -11.13 4.36
N TYR A 340 20.08 -10.01 4.79
CA TYR A 340 20.28 -8.70 4.18
C TYR A 340 21.77 -8.30 4.15
N ILE A 341 22.48 -8.37 5.30
CA ILE A 341 23.91 -8.05 5.38
C ILE A 341 24.73 -8.94 4.44
N ASN A 342 24.45 -10.25 4.41
CA ASN A 342 25.16 -11.16 3.51
C ASN A 342 24.88 -10.84 2.04
N ASP A 343 23.65 -10.53 1.67
CA ASP A 343 23.27 -10.18 0.31
C ASP A 343 23.95 -8.89 -0.16
N LYS A 344 24.04 -7.88 0.72
CA LYS A 344 24.78 -6.63 0.46
C LYS A 344 26.28 -6.87 0.27
N LYS A 345 26.89 -7.69 1.13
CA LYS A 345 28.30 -8.06 1.00
C LYS A 345 28.58 -8.77 -0.34
N LEU A 346 27.68 -9.65 -0.76
CA LEU A 346 27.81 -10.34 -2.06
C LEU A 346 27.64 -9.38 -3.23
N GLU A 347 26.70 -8.43 -3.18
CA GLU A 347 26.54 -7.38 -4.19
C GLU A 347 27.83 -6.54 -4.30
N ARG A 348 28.38 -6.13 -3.16
CA ARG A 348 29.63 -5.37 -3.15
C ARG A 348 30.83 -6.18 -3.67
N SER A 349 30.83 -7.49 -3.41
CA SER A 349 31.88 -8.37 -3.94
C SER A 349 31.87 -8.45 -5.48
N CYS A 350 30.68 -8.41 -6.11
CA CYS A 350 30.58 -8.36 -7.57
C CYS A 350 31.24 -7.10 -8.13
N GLN A 351 31.02 -5.95 -7.52
CA GLN A 351 31.67 -4.70 -7.94
C GLN A 351 33.20 -4.79 -7.81
N MET A 352 33.70 -5.30 -6.67
CA MET A 352 35.13 -5.48 -6.46
C MET A 352 35.79 -6.49 -7.42
N LEU A 353 35.04 -7.52 -7.84
CA LEU A 353 35.49 -8.47 -8.85
C LEU A 353 35.60 -7.82 -10.24
N LEU A 354 34.64 -6.98 -10.61
CA LEU A 354 34.63 -6.23 -11.87
C LEU A 354 35.78 -5.20 -11.94
N GLU A 355 36.15 -4.58 -10.81
CA GLU A 355 37.28 -3.69 -10.72
C GLU A 355 38.62 -4.38 -10.97
N ASN A 356 38.68 -5.71 -10.83
CA ASN A 356 39.85 -6.57 -11.07
C ASN A 356 41.13 -6.14 -10.29
N ARG A 357 40.93 -5.51 -9.11
CA ARG A 357 42.04 -4.97 -8.27
C ARG A 357 42.40 -5.90 -7.12
N TYR A 358 41.55 -6.83 -6.77
CA TYR A 358 41.66 -7.69 -5.60
C TYR A 358 41.47 -9.15 -5.94
N THR A 359 42.23 -10.02 -5.29
CA THR A 359 41.98 -11.46 -5.34
C THR A 359 40.72 -11.86 -4.58
N ILE A 360 40.14 -13.02 -4.88
CA ILE A 360 38.98 -13.57 -4.18
C ILE A 360 39.24 -13.63 -2.66
N SER A 361 40.43 -13.97 -2.24
CA SER A 361 40.85 -14.01 -0.83
C SER A 361 40.82 -12.62 -0.19
N GLU A 362 41.32 -11.62 -0.88
CA GLU A 362 41.33 -10.23 -0.40
C GLU A 362 39.93 -9.64 -0.33
N ILE A 363 39.06 -9.95 -1.33
CA ILE A 363 37.67 -9.53 -1.33
C ILE A 363 36.91 -10.13 -0.14
N SER A 364 37.09 -11.45 0.09
CA SER A 364 36.49 -12.13 1.23
C SER A 364 36.91 -11.51 2.57
N LEU A 365 38.21 -11.21 2.74
CA LEU A 365 38.73 -10.60 3.94
C LEU A 365 38.23 -9.16 4.13
N ARG A 366 38.25 -8.34 3.08
CA ARG A 366 37.81 -6.94 3.09
C ARG A 366 36.30 -6.81 3.42
N LEU A 367 35.50 -7.77 3.01
CA LEU A 367 34.08 -7.81 3.32
C LEU A 367 33.78 -8.47 4.68
N GLY A 368 34.81 -8.75 5.49
CA GLY A 368 34.66 -9.29 6.84
C GLY A 368 34.10 -10.71 6.90
N TYR A 369 34.35 -11.53 5.89
CA TYR A 369 34.02 -12.94 5.96
C TYR A 369 35.08 -13.69 6.79
N THR A 370 34.64 -14.54 7.68
CA THR A 370 35.53 -15.35 8.54
C THR A 370 36.21 -16.51 7.79
N SER A 371 35.70 -16.86 6.60
CA SER A 371 36.20 -17.96 5.79
C SER A 371 35.96 -17.72 4.30
N ILE A 372 36.99 -17.88 3.49
CA ILE A 372 36.90 -17.84 2.03
C ILE A 372 35.95 -18.92 1.51
N HIS A 373 35.93 -20.10 2.12
CA HIS A 373 35.01 -21.17 1.73
C HIS A 373 33.55 -20.78 1.94
N TYR A 374 33.24 -20.10 3.04
CA TYR A 374 31.89 -19.61 3.30
C TYR A 374 31.49 -18.53 2.31
N PHE A 375 32.41 -17.58 2.01
CA PHE A 375 32.21 -16.57 0.99
C PHE A 375 31.91 -17.20 -0.38
N SER A 376 32.80 -18.08 -0.87
CA SER A 376 32.64 -18.75 -2.18
C SER A 376 31.34 -19.55 -2.27
N LYS A 377 30.98 -20.28 -1.21
CA LYS A 377 29.71 -21.01 -1.14
C LYS A 377 28.51 -20.06 -1.23
N SER A 378 28.51 -18.98 -0.45
CA SER A 378 27.43 -18.00 -0.46
C SER A 378 27.32 -17.27 -1.80
N PHE A 379 28.43 -16.95 -2.42
CA PHE A 379 28.49 -16.33 -3.74
C PHE A 379 27.91 -17.24 -4.82
N ASN A 380 28.34 -18.49 -4.86
CA ASN A 380 27.83 -19.46 -5.81
C ASN A 380 26.34 -19.74 -5.61
N MET A 381 25.83 -19.76 -4.37
CA MET A 381 24.39 -19.93 -4.09
C MET A 381 23.53 -18.77 -4.55
N LYS A 382 24.09 -17.55 -4.66
CA LYS A 382 23.33 -16.38 -5.08
C LYS A 382 23.39 -16.14 -6.58
N TYR A 383 24.51 -16.46 -7.23
CA TYR A 383 24.76 -16.07 -8.62
C TYR A 383 24.89 -17.25 -9.60
N HIS A 384 24.74 -18.48 -9.12
CA HIS A 384 24.60 -19.72 -9.90
C HIS A 384 23.30 -20.43 -9.50
#